data_b04c12623642b4a714df0df638de8af2
#
_entry.id   b04c12623642b4a714df0df638de8af2
#
_cell.length_a   1.000
_cell.length_b   1.000
_cell.length_c   1.000
_cell.angle_alpha   90.00
_cell.angle_beta   90.00
_cell.angle_gamma   90.00
#
_symmetry.space_group_name_H-M   'P 1'
#
loop_
_entity.id
_entity.type
_entity.pdbx_description
1 polymer ?
#
loop_
_entity_poly.entity_id
_entity_poly.type
_entity_poly.pdbx_seq_one_letter_code
_entity_poly.pdbx_strand_id
1 'polypeptide(L)'
;MKKTLAKELLQFIEKSPSTYHVIENVRRRLLASGYTELEENARWNLVHGGKYFLTRGGTSCIAFRIPEEAARGFMLTASHSDSPSFKLKENPERAAAGHYLQLSTEKYGGMLMSPWFDRPLSIAGRVLVDTENGIETRLVNIDRDLLIIPNLAIHMNRAANDGVKLLANVDTLPLLGSIENRGCFLKLLSEAAVCGAEQILGHDLTLYVRQPGAIFGAQEEYIASPKLDDLACVFASLEGFLASKPASCVPVFCVFDNEEVGSATRQGAASTLLRDTLRRMAASLGITNGHLARMLDESFLLSCDNAHARHPNHPEFADP
;
A
#
# COMPACT_ATOMS: atom_id res chain seq x y z
N MET A 1 20.94 3.12 16.83
CA MET A 1 19.69 3.84 16.46
C MET A 1 19.42 3.78 14.95
N LYS A 2 20.26 4.31 14.05
CA LYS A 2 19.98 4.30 12.59
C LYS A 2 19.78 2.90 11.98
N LYS A 3 20.62 1.90 12.32
CA LYS A 3 20.48 0.52 11.82
C LYS A 3 19.20 -0.18 12.32
N THR A 4 18.69 0.21 13.50
CA THR A 4 17.45 -0.34 14.05
C THR A 4 16.24 0.11 13.24
N LEU A 5 16.13 1.42 12.94
CA LEU A 5 15.05 1.96 12.13
C LEU A 5 15.04 1.39 10.70
N ALA A 6 16.22 1.21 10.08
CA ALA A 6 16.32 0.57 8.77
C ALA A 6 15.77 -0.88 8.76
N LYS A 7 16.09 -1.65 9.81
CA LYS A 7 15.53 -3.01 9.97
C LYS A 7 14.02 -2.99 10.22
N GLU A 8 13.54 -2.05 11.02
CA GLU A 8 12.10 -1.90 11.29
C GLU A 8 11.33 -1.48 10.02
N LEU A 9 11.90 -0.60 9.19
CA LEU A 9 11.36 -0.29 7.87
C LEU A 9 11.26 -1.53 6.98
N LEU A 10 12.34 -2.32 6.87
CA LEU A 10 12.33 -3.55 6.06
C LEU A 10 11.30 -4.54 6.57
N GLN A 11 11.14 -4.71 7.89
CA GLN A 11 10.11 -5.54 8.48
C GLN A 11 8.69 -5.00 8.22
N PHE A 12 8.50 -3.68 8.23
CA PHE A 12 7.22 -3.06 7.88
C PHE A 12 6.85 -3.35 6.42
N ILE A 13 7.81 -3.20 5.49
CA ILE A 13 7.61 -3.51 4.06
C ILE A 13 7.31 -5.00 3.85
N GLU A 14 8.05 -5.90 4.50
CA GLU A 14 7.85 -7.35 4.40
C GLU A 14 6.45 -7.77 4.86
N LYS A 15 5.96 -7.18 5.95
CA LYS A 15 4.60 -7.41 6.48
C LYS A 15 3.50 -6.70 5.70
N SER A 16 3.85 -5.93 4.68
CA SER A 16 2.93 -5.13 3.85
C SER A 16 2.93 -5.58 2.39
N PRO A 17 2.55 -6.85 2.08
CA PRO A 17 2.59 -7.38 0.72
C PRO A 17 1.59 -6.71 -0.24
N SER A 18 0.51 -6.11 0.26
CA SER A 18 -0.46 -5.33 -0.51
C SER A 18 -0.85 -4.05 0.24
N THR A 19 -1.48 -3.09 -0.45
CA THR A 19 -1.96 -1.84 0.14
C THR A 19 -2.91 -2.07 1.33
N TYR A 20 -3.72 -3.14 1.31
CA TYR A 20 -4.56 -3.54 2.44
C TYR A 20 -3.74 -3.91 3.68
N HIS A 21 -2.64 -4.63 3.50
CA HIS A 21 -1.73 -5.01 4.57
C HIS A 21 -0.96 -3.81 5.12
N VAL A 22 -0.63 -2.82 4.27
CA VAL A 22 -0.04 -1.54 4.72
C VAL A 22 -0.94 -0.88 5.76
N ILE A 23 -2.21 -0.68 5.40
CA ILE A 23 -3.16 0.01 6.29
C ILE A 23 -3.49 -0.83 7.53
N GLU A 24 -3.58 -2.15 7.42
CA GLU A 24 -3.75 -3.00 8.60
C GLU A 24 -2.55 -2.91 9.55
N ASN A 25 -1.32 -2.84 9.05
CA ASN A 25 -0.12 -2.64 9.88
C ASN A 25 -0.10 -1.25 10.53
N VAL A 26 -0.48 -0.20 9.80
CA VAL A 26 -0.65 1.15 10.35
C VAL A 26 -1.72 1.14 11.45
N ARG A 27 -2.88 0.54 11.18
CA ARG A 27 -4.01 0.40 12.11
C ARG A 27 -3.57 -0.27 13.41
N ARG A 28 -2.87 -1.40 13.33
CA ARG A 28 -2.36 -2.13 14.51
C ARG A 28 -1.40 -1.28 15.35
N ARG A 29 -0.53 -0.51 14.70
CA ARG A 29 0.41 0.38 15.40
C ARG A 29 -0.30 1.55 16.08
N LEU A 30 -1.31 2.13 15.43
CA LEU A 30 -2.14 3.19 16.02
C LEU A 30 -2.91 2.68 17.23
N LEU A 31 -3.57 1.51 17.13
CA LEU A 31 -4.26 0.88 18.27
C LEU A 31 -3.30 0.60 19.44
N ALA A 32 -2.13 0.02 19.15
CA ALA A 32 -1.10 -0.24 20.17
C ALA A 32 -0.55 1.04 20.82
N SER A 33 -0.70 2.21 20.14
CA SER A 33 -0.31 3.54 20.64
C SER A 33 -1.47 4.28 21.32
N GLY A 34 -2.60 3.61 21.55
CA GLY A 34 -3.76 4.14 22.27
C GLY A 34 -4.66 5.05 21.43
N TYR A 35 -4.67 4.89 20.10
CA TYR A 35 -5.62 5.58 19.24
C TYR A 35 -6.94 4.82 19.18
N THR A 36 -8.05 5.56 19.12
CA THR A 36 -9.40 5.02 18.94
C THR A 36 -9.77 5.08 17.46
N GLU A 37 -10.23 3.97 16.90
CA GLU A 37 -10.76 3.89 15.55
C GLU A 37 -12.14 4.52 15.48
N LEU A 38 -12.35 5.38 14.47
CA LEU A 38 -13.62 6.06 14.21
C LEU A 38 -14.31 5.44 12.99
N GLU A 39 -15.57 5.20 13.08
CA GLU A 39 -16.42 4.79 11.97
C GLU A 39 -16.81 6.00 11.10
N GLU A 40 -16.65 5.89 9.77
CA GLU A 40 -17.04 6.98 8.85
C GLU A 40 -18.54 7.28 8.88
N ASN A 41 -19.40 6.30 9.13
CA ASN A 41 -20.85 6.45 9.16
C ASN A 41 -21.41 6.78 10.56
N ALA A 42 -20.55 6.79 11.61
CA ALA A 42 -20.98 7.08 12.97
C ALA A 42 -20.82 8.56 13.33
N ARG A 43 -21.50 9.01 14.37
CA ARG A 43 -21.27 10.33 14.99
C ARG A 43 -19.97 10.30 15.78
N TRP A 44 -19.12 11.29 15.58
CA TRP A 44 -17.88 11.41 16.35
C TRP A 44 -18.10 12.25 17.61
N ASN A 45 -17.58 11.77 18.74
CA ASN A 45 -17.58 12.45 20.02
C ASN A 45 -16.11 12.66 20.44
N LEU A 46 -15.45 13.65 19.84
CA LEU A 46 -14.04 13.92 20.06
C LEU A 46 -13.87 14.76 21.33
N VAL A 47 -12.77 14.52 22.05
CA VAL A 47 -12.40 15.27 23.25
C VAL A 47 -10.98 15.80 23.14
N HIS A 48 -10.69 16.87 23.87
CA HIS A 48 -9.32 17.38 24.01
C HIS A 48 -8.41 16.30 24.62
N GLY A 49 -7.16 16.23 24.18
CA GLY A 49 -6.21 15.15 24.54
C GLY A 49 -6.46 13.83 23.81
N GLY A 50 -7.59 13.67 23.11
CA GLY A 50 -7.97 12.42 22.44
C GLY A 50 -7.12 12.09 21.21
N LYS A 51 -6.96 10.78 20.94
CA LYS A 51 -6.21 10.21 19.82
C LYS A 51 -7.14 9.37 18.96
N TYR A 52 -7.22 9.69 17.69
CA TYR A 52 -8.22 9.08 16.80
C TYR A 52 -7.61 8.74 15.44
N PHE A 53 -8.21 7.77 14.78
CA PHE A 53 -7.95 7.48 13.37
C PHE A 53 -9.20 6.89 12.71
N LEU A 54 -9.21 6.92 11.38
CA LEU A 54 -10.19 6.22 10.56
C LEU A 54 -9.51 5.61 9.34
N THR A 55 -10.13 4.58 8.80
CA THR A 55 -9.70 3.97 7.54
C THR A 55 -10.81 4.07 6.50
N ARG A 56 -10.45 4.16 5.22
CA ARG A 56 -11.40 4.13 4.10
C ARG A 56 -11.03 3.03 3.11
N GLY A 57 -11.97 2.14 2.82
CA GLY A 57 -11.77 1.04 1.89
C GLY A 57 -10.73 -0.01 2.33
N GLY A 58 -10.15 0.13 3.53
CA GLY A 58 -9.05 -0.69 4.03
C GLY A 58 -7.70 -0.37 3.38
N THR A 59 -7.60 0.72 2.60
CA THR A 59 -6.39 1.09 1.86
C THR A 59 -5.91 2.52 2.09
N SER A 60 -6.72 3.35 2.79
CA SER A 60 -6.34 4.70 3.21
C SER A 60 -6.59 4.89 4.69
N CYS A 61 -5.80 5.74 5.33
CA CYS A 61 -5.90 6.04 6.76
C CYS A 61 -5.65 7.52 7.04
N ILE A 62 -6.43 8.10 7.94
CA ILE A 62 -6.13 9.41 8.55
C ILE A 62 -6.12 9.23 10.07
N ALA A 63 -5.03 9.63 10.71
CA ALA A 63 -4.92 9.65 12.17
C ALA A 63 -4.61 11.06 12.67
N PHE A 64 -5.13 11.42 13.83
CA PHE A 64 -4.94 12.76 14.42
C PHE A 64 -5.01 12.71 15.95
N ARG A 65 -4.46 13.75 16.56
CA ARG A 65 -4.55 13.97 18.01
C ARG A 65 -5.08 15.36 18.27
N ILE A 66 -6.06 15.45 19.16
CA ILE A 66 -6.61 16.73 19.58
C ILE A 66 -5.74 17.27 20.72
N PRO A 67 -5.14 18.47 20.60
CA PRO A 67 -4.42 19.08 21.71
C PRO A 67 -5.32 19.31 22.93
N GLU A 68 -4.71 19.41 24.12
CA GLU A 68 -5.43 19.79 25.35
C GLU A 68 -6.01 21.20 25.26
N GLU A 69 -5.28 22.12 24.61
CA GLU A 69 -5.68 23.51 24.40
C GLU A 69 -6.17 23.74 22.96
N ALA A 70 -6.78 24.89 22.71
CA ALA A 70 -7.26 25.27 21.40
C ALA A 70 -6.11 25.34 20.37
N ALA A 71 -6.28 24.61 19.28
CA ALA A 71 -5.29 24.57 18.20
C ALA A 71 -5.46 25.74 17.24
N ARG A 72 -4.34 26.28 16.72
CA ARG A 72 -4.34 27.34 15.70
C ARG A 72 -4.58 26.79 14.30
N GLY A 73 -4.06 25.60 13.99
CA GLY A 73 -4.11 24.99 12.68
C GLY A 73 -3.77 23.49 12.71
N PHE A 74 -3.42 22.96 11.57
CA PHE A 74 -3.05 21.56 11.39
C PHE A 74 -1.60 21.41 10.92
N MET A 75 -0.92 20.38 11.41
CA MET A 75 0.38 19.95 10.91
C MET A 75 0.22 18.57 10.31
N LEU A 76 0.19 18.51 8.98
CA LEU A 76 -0.15 17.29 8.25
C LEU A 76 1.08 16.67 7.58
N THR A 77 1.13 15.35 7.58
CA THR A 77 1.96 14.57 6.65
C THR A 77 1.05 13.76 5.75
N ALA A 78 1.41 13.62 4.48
CA ALA A 78 0.69 12.80 3.52
C ALA A 78 1.67 11.94 2.73
N SER A 79 1.34 10.66 2.57
CA SER A 79 2.07 9.63 1.84
C SER A 79 1.09 8.67 1.19
N HIS A 80 1.55 7.67 0.41
CA HIS A 80 0.63 6.71 -0.19
C HIS A 80 0.95 5.25 0.14
N SER A 81 -0.07 4.39 0.10
CA SER A 81 -0.01 2.98 0.51
C SER A 81 0.20 2.02 -0.66
N ASP A 82 -0.13 2.44 -1.86
CA ASP A 82 -0.02 1.64 -3.07
C ASP A 82 1.41 1.66 -3.63
N SER A 83 1.71 0.75 -4.51
CA SER A 83 2.96 0.66 -5.25
C SER A 83 2.68 -0.04 -6.57
N PRO A 84 3.46 0.21 -7.64
CA PRO A 84 3.26 -0.45 -8.92
C PRO A 84 3.32 -1.97 -8.80
N SER A 85 2.38 -2.65 -9.44
CA SER A 85 2.26 -4.11 -9.36
C SER A 85 1.46 -4.69 -10.53
N PHE A 86 1.27 -6.00 -10.52
CA PHE A 86 0.32 -6.69 -11.37
C PHE A 86 -0.91 -7.11 -10.56
N LYS A 87 -2.09 -6.61 -10.93
CA LYS A 87 -3.36 -7.00 -10.32
C LYS A 87 -3.92 -8.22 -11.02
N LEU A 88 -4.47 -9.16 -10.26
CA LEU A 88 -5.15 -10.33 -10.82
C LEU A 88 -6.53 -9.93 -11.35
N LYS A 89 -6.90 -10.50 -12.50
CA LYS A 89 -8.27 -10.39 -13.02
C LYS A 89 -9.22 -11.29 -12.23
N GLU A 90 -10.50 -11.02 -12.31
CA GLU A 90 -11.56 -11.76 -11.58
C GLU A 90 -11.49 -13.27 -11.84
N ASN A 91 -11.33 -13.69 -13.09
CA ASN A 91 -11.15 -15.09 -13.49
C ASN A 91 -9.74 -15.27 -14.06
N PRO A 92 -8.72 -15.41 -13.19
CA PRO A 92 -7.35 -15.26 -13.65
C PRO A 92 -6.77 -16.50 -14.32
N GLU A 93 -7.26 -17.71 -14.04
CA GLU A 93 -6.66 -18.94 -14.58
C GLU A 93 -6.81 -19.02 -16.10
N ARG A 94 -5.70 -19.31 -16.77
CA ARG A 94 -5.66 -19.55 -18.21
C ARG A 94 -4.71 -20.69 -18.58
N ALA A 95 -5.12 -21.50 -19.55
CA ALA A 95 -4.23 -22.47 -20.15
C ALA A 95 -3.24 -21.79 -21.11
N ALA A 96 -1.99 -22.23 -21.11
CA ALA A 96 -0.94 -21.76 -22.00
C ALA A 96 -0.16 -22.93 -22.61
N ALA A 97 0.12 -22.85 -23.91
CA ALA A 97 0.90 -23.83 -24.67
C ALA A 97 0.48 -25.30 -24.48
N GLY A 98 -0.78 -25.57 -24.09
CA GLY A 98 -1.33 -26.91 -23.86
C GLY A 98 -0.82 -27.62 -22.60
N HIS A 99 0.15 -27.06 -21.87
CA HIS A 99 0.82 -27.71 -20.75
C HIS A 99 0.85 -26.90 -19.46
N TYR A 100 0.71 -25.58 -19.56
CA TYR A 100 0.91 -24.67 -18.45
C TYR A 100 -0.39 -24.03 -17.99
N LEU A 101 -0.44 -23.71 -16.72
CA LEU A 101 -1.45 -22.89 -16.09
C LEU A 101 -0.82 -21.54 -15.71
N GLN A 102 -1.35 -20.46 -16.27
CA GLN A 102 -0.95 -19.09 -15.99
C GLN A 102 -2.09 -18.32 -15.31
N LEU A 103 -1.76 -17.18 -14.70
CA LEU A 103 -2.75 -16.22 -14.23
C LEU A 103 -2.79 -14.98 -15.14
N SER A 104 -4.00 -14.55 -15.44
CA SER A 104 -4.25 -13.30 -16.18
C SER A 104 -4.13 -12.11 -15.22
N THR A 105 -3.26 -11.18 -15.57
CA THR A 105 -3.00 -9.98 -14.80
C THR A 105 -3.17 -8.74 -15.65
N GLU A 106 -3.22 -7.59 -14.99
CA GLU A 106 -3.10 -6.28 -15.62
C GLU A 106 -2.12 -5.41 -14.82
N LYS A 107 -1.41 -4.54 -15.53
CA LYS A 107 -0.45 -3.63 -14.93
C LYS A 107 -1.18 -2.54 -14.14
N TYR A 108 -0.75 -2.32 -12.91
CA TYR A 108 -1.19 -1.24 -12.04
C TYR A 108 -0.03 -0.26 -11.84
N GLY A 109 -0.27 1.02 -12.16
CA GLY A 109 0.72 2.08 -12.03
C GLY A 109 1.83 2.09 -13.07
N GLY A 110 2.76 3.03 -12.93
CA GLY A 110 3.95 3.16 -13.74
C GLY A 110 5.10 2.33 -13.19
N MET A 111 5.62 1.34 -13.95
CA MET A 111 6.72 0.50 -13.45
C MET A 111 7.66 0.01 -14.53
N LEU A 112 8.87 -0.32 -14.12
CA LEU A 112 9.76 -1.18 -14.90
C LEU A 112 9.25 -2.62 -14.81
N MET A 113 8.88 -3.24 -15.92
CA MET A 113 8.39 -4.62 -15.94
C MET A 113 9.53 -5.65 -15.87
N SER A 114 10.69 -5.32 -16.42
CA SER A 114 11.85 -6.22 -16.46
C SER A 114 12.31 -6.77 -15.10
N PRO A 115 12.29 -6.01 -13.99
CA PRO A 115 12.67 -6.54 -12.67
C PRO A 115 11.73 -7.60 -12.10
N TRP A 116 10.55 -7.82 -12.70
CA TRP A 116 9.60 -8.83 -12.26
C TRP A 116 9.89 -10.24 -12.78
N PHE A 117 10.71 -10.34 -13.84
CA PHE A 117 11.05 -11.64 -14.44
C PHE A 117 12.00 -12.43 -13.56
N ASP A 118 11.89 -13.77 -13.65
CA ASP A 118 12.77 -14.76 -13.05
C ASP A 118 12.91 -14.64 -11.51
N ARG A 119 11.90 -14.06 -10.86
CA ARG A 119 11.86 -13.90 -9.41
C ARG A 119 10.71 -14.70 -8.81
N PRO A 120 10.88 -15.24 -7.58
CA PRO A 120 9.77 -15.80 -6.83
C PRO A 120 8.74 -14.71 -6.51
N LEU A 121 7.49 -14.96 -6.89
CA LEU A 121 6.35 -14.10 -6.67
C LEU A 121 5.29 -14.81 -5.84
N SER A 122 4.44 -14.02 -5.18
CA SER A 122 3.24 -14.51 -4.55
C SER A 122 2.08 -13.53 -4.68
N ILE A 123 0.96 -13.85 -4.03
CA ILE A 123 -0.31 -13.14 -4.14
C ILE A 123 -0.73 -12.65 -2.76
N ALA A 124 -1.15 -11.40 -2.67
CA ALA A 124 -1.75 -10.83 -1.47
C ALA A 124 -2.83 -9.81 -1.83
N GLY A 125 -3.74 -9.55 -0.89
CA GLY A 125 -4.80 -8.58 -1.05
C GLY A 125 -5.96 -8.85 -0.12
N ARG A 126 -7.18 -8.70 -0.62
CA ARG A 126 -8.40 -9.05 0.10
C ARG A 126 -9.32 -9.94 -0.72
N VAL A 127 -10.17 -10.65 -0.01
CA VAL A 127 -11.34 -11.34 -0.56
C VAL A 127 -12.60 -10.86 0.16
N LEU A 128 -13.73 -10.90 -0.54
CA LEU A 128 -15.06 -10.71 0.02
C LEU A 128 -15.68 -12.08 0.21
N VAL A 129 -16.03 -12.38 1.44
CA VAL A 129 -16.58 -13.69 1.85
C VAL A 129 -18.00 -13.53 2.30
N ASP A 130 -18.89 -14.34 1.73
CA ASP A 130 -20.29 -14.46 2.19
C ASP A 130 -20.33 -15.27 3.49
N THR A 131 -20.89 -14.69 4.54
CA THR A 131 -21.02 -15.31 5.86
C THR A 131 -22.45 -15.17 6.38
N GLU A 132 -22.80 -15.92 7.40
CA GLU A 132 -24.10 -15.81 8.07
C GLU A 132 -24.40 -14.40 8.61
N ASN A 133 -23.35 -13.61 8.86
CA ASN A 133 -23.46 -12.23 9.35
C ASN A 133 -23.37 -11.18 8.22
N GLY A 134 -23.39 -11.60 6.95
CA GLY A 134 -23.24 -10.74 5.78
C GLY A 134 -21.87 -10.84 5.15
N ILE A 135 -21.52 -9.85 4.32
CA ILE A 135 -20.25 -9.85 3.58
C ILE A 135 -19.11 -9.39 4.48
N GLU A 136 -18.13 -10.26 4.65
CA GLU A 136 -16.87 -9.96 5.36
C GLU A 136 -15.73 -9.71 4.39
N THR A 137 -14.87 -8.75 4.72
CA THR A 137 -13.57 -8.57 4.06
C THR A 137 -12.50 -9.33 4.83
N ARG A 138 -11.80 -10.24 4.16
CA ARG A 138 -10.66 -10.96 4.74
C ARG A 138 -9.39 -10.65 3.98
N LEU A 139 -8.32 -10.31 4.70
CA LEU A 139 -6.99 -10.14 4.11
C LEU A 139 -6.38 -11.51 3.86
N VAL A 140 -5.77 -11.65 2.69
CA VAL A 140 -5.12 -12.88 2.28
C VAL A 140 -3.68 -12.60 1.84
N ASN A 141 -2.78 -13.50 2.25
CA ASN A 141 -1.41 -13.54 1.80
C ASN A 141 -1.01 -15.02 1.61
N ILE A 142 -0.73 -15.40 0.37
CA ILE A 142 -0.20 -16.74 0.09
C ILE A 142 1.32 -16.66 0.28
N ASP A 143 1.75 -16.79 1.52
CA ASP A 143 3.11 -16.51 1.95
C ASP A 143 4.09 -17.65 1.62
N ARG A 144 4.21 -17.96 0.34
CA ARG A 144 5.19 -18.92 -0.23
C ARG A 144 5.59 -18.53 -1.64
N ASP A 145 6.70 -19.08 -2.14
CA ASP A 145 7.08 -18.96 -3.53
C ASP A 145 6.06 -19.71 -4.39
N LEU A 146 5.20 -18.97 -5.08
CA LEU A 146 4.03 -19.51 -5.75
C LEU A 146 4.11 -19.38 -7.27
N LEU A 147 4.64 -18.27 -7.75
CA LEU A 147 4.58 -17.84 -9.14
C LEU A 147 5.96 -17.41 -9.64
N ILE A 148 6.13 -17.47 -10.95
CA ILE A 148 7.26 -16.86 -11.66
C ILE A 148 6.78 -16.30 -13.00
N ILE A 149 7.33 -15.17 -13.42
CA ILE A 149 7.21 -14.67 -14.80
C ILE A 149 8.50 -15.08 -15.51
N PRO A 150 8.48 -16.13 -16.35
CA PRO A 150 9.71 -16.62 -16.98
C PRO A 150 10.16 -15.72 -18.12
N ASN A 151 11.44 -15.44 -18.19
CA ASN A 151 12.06 -14.77 -19.33
C ASN A 151 12.27 -15.73 -20.50
N LEU A 152 12.34 -15.20 -21.71
CA LEU A 152 12.82 -15.97 -22.85
C LEU A 152 14.35 -16.17 -22.78
N ALA A 153 14.82 -17.36 -23.10
CA ALA A 153 16.24 -17.62 -23.22
C ALA A 153 16.87 -16.73 -24.31
N ILE A 154 18.09 -16.30 -24.09
CA ILE A 154 18.84 -15.44 -25.04
C ILE A 154 18.90 -16.04 -26.46
N HIS A 155 18.88 -17.36 -26.59
CA HIS A 155 18.87 -18.06 -27.88
C HIS A 155 17.62 -17.79 -28.71
N MET A 156 16.49 -17.49 -28.07
CA MET A 156 15.21 -17.17 -28.70
C MET A 156 14.95 -15.65 -28.78
N ASN A 157 15.73 -14.84 -28.07
CA ASN A 157 15.64 -13.37 -28.06
C ASN A 157 17.04 -12.75 -28.02
N ARG A 158 17.76 -12.81 -29.13
CA ARG A 158 19.17 -12.36 -29.21
C ARG A 158 19.33 -10.85 -29.00
N ALA A 159 18.28 -10.06 -29.25
CA ALA A 159 18.25 -8.62 -29.04
C ALA A 159 17.82 -8.22 -27.61
N ALA A 160 17.73 -9.15 -26.68
CA ALA A 160 17.25 -8.87 -25.33
C ALA A 160 18.02 -7.75 -24.60
N ASN A 161 19.32 -7.63 -24.88
CA ASN A 161 20.19 -6.61 -24.28
C ASN A 161 20.22 -5.27 -25.07
N ASP A 162 19.64 -5.23 -26.27
CA ASP A 162 19.56 -4.03 -27.12
C ASP A 162 18.26 -3.24 -26.90
N GLY A 163 17.39 -3.76 -26.05
CA GLY A 163 16.10 -3.19 -25.71
C GLY A 163 14.92 -4.00 -26.28
N VAL A 164 14.02 -4.43 -25.40
CA VAL A 164 12.82 -5.19 -25.75
C VAL A 164 11.59 -4.44 -25.30
N LYS A 165 10.63 -4.27 -26.20
CA LYS A 165 9.30 -3.76 -25.87
C LYS A 165 8.48 -4.89 -25.21
N LEU A 166 8.26 -4.80 -23.91
CA LEU A 166 7.41 -5.73 -23.18
C LEU A 166 5.92 -5.34 -23.29
N LEU A 167 5.08 -6.33 -23.53
CA LEU A 167 3.62 -6.21 -23.54
C LEU A 167 3.07 -6.88 -22.27
N ALA A 168 2.49 -6.09 -21.38
CA ALA A 168 2.05 -6.56 -20.06
C ALA A 168 1.05 -7.73 -20.12
N ASN A 169 0.16 -7.75 -21.12
CA ASN A 169 -0.84 -8.81 -21.29
C ASN A 169 -0.33 -10.05 -22.06
N VAL A 170 0.95 -10.07 -22.44
CA VAL A 170 1.57 -11.18 -23.19
C VAL A 170 2.79 -11.70 -22.44
N ASP A 171 3.76 -10.80 -22.16
CA ASP A 171 5.08 -11.18 -21.69
C ASP A 171 5.14 -11.34 -20.15
N THR A 172 4.21 -10.73 -19.39
CA THR A 172 4.28 -10.68 -17.93
C THR A 172 3.23 -11.53 -17.22
N LEU A 173 2.68 -12.54 -17.92
CA LEU A 173 1.71 -13.46 -17.32
C LEU A 173 2.43 -14.49 -16.45
N PRO A 174 2.15 -14.53 -15.13
CA PRO A 174 2.87 -15.44 -14.24
C PRO A 174 2.44 -16.89 -14.44
N LEU A 175 3.41 -17.78 -14.42
CA LEU A 175 3.23 -19.22 -14.39
C LEU A 175 2.84 -19.66 -12.97
N LEU A 176 1.71 -20.37 -12.86
CA LEU A 176 1.22 -20.95 -11.61
C LEU A 176 1.55 -22.44 -11.49
N GLY A 177 1.60 -23.15 -12.60
CA GLY A 177 1.87 -24.60 -12.56
C GLY A 177 1.56 -25.30 -13.87
N SER A 178 1.36 -26.62 -13.80
CA SER A 178 0.92 -27.41 -14.94
C SER A 178 -0.60 -27.36 -15.11
N ILE A 179 -1.07 -27.63 -16.32
CA ILE A 179 -2.49 -27.53 -16.70
C ILE A 179 -3.40 -28.51 -15.91
N GLU A 180 -2.85 -29.61 -15.42
CA GLU A 180 -3.58 -30.57 -14.59
C GLU A 180 -4.05 -30.00 -13.26
N ASN A 181 -3.42 -28.92 -12.82
CA ASN A 181 -3.80 -28.19 -11.59
C ASN A 181 -4.90 -27.14 -11.82
N ARG A 182 -5.58 -27.15 -12.95
CA ARG A 182 -6.65 -26.20 -13.23
C ARG A 182 -7.70 -26.19 -12.11
N GLY A 183 -8.11 -25.00 -11.65
CA GLY A 183 -9.00 -24.81 -10.49
C GLY A 183 -8.25 -24.65 -9.15
N CYS A 184 -6.91 -24.78 -9.14
CA CYS A 184 -6.14 -24.67 -7.90
C CYS A 184 -6.10 -23.22 -7.33
N PHE A 185 -6.26 -22.21 -8.17
CA PHE A 185 -6.25 -20.81 -7.70
C PHE A 185 -7.34 -20.55 -6.66
N LEU A 186 -8.58 -20.93 -6.98
CA LEU A 186 -9.70 -20.71 -6.06
C LEU A 186 -9.52 -21.52 -4.76
N LYS A 187 -8.95 -22.73 -4.84
CA LYS A 187 -8.61 -23.53 -3.67
C LYS A 187 -7.56 -22.85 -2.80
N LEU A 188 -6.47 -22.35 -3.40
CA LEU A 188 -5.43 -21.59 -2.68
C LEU A 188 -6.01 -20.36 -1.99
N LEU A 189 -6.93 -19.67 -2.67
CA LEU A 189 -7.57 -18.47 -2.14
C LEU A 189 -8.50 -18.82 -0.96
N SER A 190 -9.28 -19.88 -1.06
CA SER A 190 -10.17 -20.35 0.01
C SER A 190 -9.39 -20.80 1.25
N GLU A 191 -8.27 -21.51 1.06
CA GLU A 191 -7.37 -21.88 2.14
C GLU A 191 -6.79 -20.65 2.85
N ALA A 192 -6.30 -19.65 2.09
CA ALA A 192 -5.74 -18.43 2.64
C ALA A 192 -6.78 -17.54 3.33
N ALA A 193 -8.03 -17.56 2.85
CA ALA A 193 -9.16 -16.83 3.42
C ALA A 193 -9.86 -17.58 4.56
N VAL A 194 -9.52 -18.85 4.79
CA VAL A 194 -10.17 -19.75 5.79
C VAL A 194 -11.69 -19.78 5.58
N CYS A 195 -12.13 -20.09 4.36
CA CYS A 195 -13.56 -20.19 4.00
C CYS A 195 -13.77 -21.26 2.90
N GLY A 196 -15.03 -21.59 2.62
CA GLY A 196 -15.40 -22.38 1.43
C GLY A 196 -15.16 -21.59 0.14
N ALA A 197 -14.78 -22.28 -0.93
CA ALA A 197 -14.56 -21.63 -2.22
C ALA A 197 -15.85 -20.97 -2.76
N GLU A 198 -16.99 -21.55 -2.50
CA GLU A 198 -18.33 -21.05 -2.86
C GLU A 198 -18.74 -19.78 -2.11
N GLN A 199 -18.09 -19.48 -0.98
CA GLN A 199 -18.33 -18.30 -0.19
C GLN A 199 -17.58 -17.07 -0.71
N ILE A 200 -16.61 -17.23 -1.62
CA ILE A 200 -15.83 -16.13 -2.18
C ILE A 200 -16.66 -15.41 -3.23
N LEU A 201 -17.09 -14.19 -2.91
CA LEU A 201 -17.87 -13.33 -3.81
C LEU A 201 -17.01 -12.53 -4.79
N GLY A 202 -15.77 -12.29 -4.47
CA GLY A 202 -14.83 -11.53 -5.28
C GLY A 202 -13.53 -11.26 -4.56
N HIS A 203 -12.59 -10.69 -5.25
CA HIS A 203 -11.27 -10.42 -4.70
C HIS A 203 -10.65 -9.15 -5.29
N ASP A 204 -9.69 -8.59 -4.57
CA ASP A 204 -8.79 -7.54 -5.04
C ASP A 204 -7.37 -7.94 -4.64
N LEU A 205 -6.67 -8.59 -5.58
CA LEU A 205 -5.41 -9.27 -5.36
C LEU A 205 -4.32 -8.71 -6.25
N THR A 206 -3.11 -8.65 -5.71
CA THR A 206 -1.92 -8.18 -6.42
C THR A 206 -0.78 -9.18 -6.27
N LEU A 207 0.09 -9.25 -7.27
CA LEU A 207 1.36 -9.93 -7.16
C LEU A 207 2.32 -9.11 -6.31
N TYR A 208 3.21 -9.79 -5.61
CA TYR A 208 4.34 -9.14 -4.95
C TYR A 208 5.60 -9.99 -5.07
N VAL A 209 6.75 -9.30 -5.07
CA VAL A 209 8.06 -9.95 -5.09
C VAL A 209 8.38 -10.49 -3.71
N ARG A 210 8.71 -11.77 -3.62
CA ARG A 210 9.04 -12.48 -2.38
C ARG A 210 10.44 -12.18 -1.83
N GLN A 211 11.30 -11.61 -2.64
CA GLN A 211 12.66 -11.27 -2.21
C GLN A 211 12.61 -10.27 -1.06
N PRO A 212 13.17 -10.58 0.12
CA PRO A 212 13.21 -9.65 1.24
C PRO A 212 14.09 -8.44 0.93
N GLY A 213 13.81 -7.34 1.60
CA GLY A 213 14.69 -6.19 1.56
C GLY A 213 16.03 -6.45 2.26
N ALA A 214 17.07 -5.75 1.84
CA ALA A 214 18.42 -5.91 2.35
C ALA A 214 19.09 -4.56 2.67
N ILE A 215 19.95 -4.56 3.68
CA ILE A 215 20.92 -3.48 3.92
C ILE A 215 22.22 -3.90 3.26
N PHE A 216 22.81 -3.03 2.45
CA PHE A 216 24.00 -3.35 1.68
C PHE A 216 24.97 -2.15 1.57
N GLY A 217 26.11 -2.38 0.92
CA GLY A 217 27.20 -1.43 0.79
C GLY A 217 28.38 -1.80 1.67
N ALA A 218 29.55 -1.23 1.41
CA ALA A 218 30.78 -1.54 2.13
C ALA A 218 30.71 -1.20 3.63
N GLN A 219 29.84 -0.26 4.01
CA GLN A 219 29.58 0.17 5.37
C GLN A 219 28.11 0.02 5.75
N GLU A 220 27.34 -0.77 4.98
CA GLU A 220 25.88 -0.96 5.16
C GLU A 220 25.11 0.37 5.10
N GLU A 221 25.49 1.22 4.14
CA GLU A 221 24.94 2.58 4.00
C GLU A 221 23.67 2.66 3.14
N TYR A 222 23.31 1.58 2.44
CA TYR A 222 22.16 1.54 1.52
C TYR A 222 21.12 0.50 1.91
N ILE A 223 19.89 0.74 1.47
CA ILE A 223 18.78 -0.21 1.56
C ILE A 223 18.32 -0.55 0.13
N ALA A 224 18.13 -1.83 -0.15
CA ALA A 224 17.44 -2.33 -1.33
C ALA A 224 16.19 -3.08 -0.90
N SER A 225 15.02 -2.66 -1.37
CA SER A 225 13.74 -3.31 -1.07
C SER A 225 12.74 -3.01 -2.17
N PRO A 226 11.79 -3.93 -2.46
CA PRO A 226 10.60 -3.55 -3.20
C PRO A 226 9.78 -2.53 -2.40
N LYS A 227 8.97 -1.72 -3.06
CA LYS A 227 8.01 -0.81 -2.44
C LYS A 227 8.62 0.21 -1.45
N LEU A 228 9.87 0.64 -1.66
CA LEU A 228 10.40 1.80 -0.92
C LEU A 228 9.56 3.04 -1.23
N ASP A 229 9.18 3.20 -2.47
CA ASP A 229 8.14 4.09 -2.93
C ASP A 229 6.78 3.39 -2.72
N ASP A 230 5.90 3.87 -1.82
CA ASP A 230 6.16 5.00 -0.88
C ASP A 230 6.15 4.53 0.58
N LEU A 231 6.34 3.22 0.82
CA LEU A 231 6.28 2.66 2.17
C LEU A 231 7.39 3.20 3.10
N ALA A 232 8.47 3.73 2.53
CA ALA A 232 9.49 4.42 3.32
C ALA A 232 8.95 5.72 3.93
N CYS A 233 8.19 6.50 3.16
CA CYS A 233 7.55 7.71 3.64
C CYS A 233 6.37 7.41 4.57
N VAL A 234 5.56 6.38 4.28
CA VAL A 234 4.50 5.91 5.20
C VAL A 234 5.10 5.56 6.57
N PHE A 235 6.18 4.77 6.58
CA PHE A 235 6.85 4.37 7.82
C PHE A 235 7.45 5.57 8.56
N ALA A 236 8.22 6.41 7.86
CA ALA A 236 8.88 7.57 8.47
C ALA A 236 7.88 8.59 9.02
N SER A 237 6.79 8.85 8.28
CA SER A 237 5.72 9.75 8.71
C SER A 237 4.97 9.20 9.92
N LEU A 238 4.70 7.89 9.95
CA LEU A 238 4.05 7.24 11.11
C LEU A 238 4.93 7.32 12.36
N GLU A 239 6.24 7.02 12.24
CA GLU A 239 7.18 7.13 13.36
C GLU A 239 7.27 8.57 13.88
N GLY A 240 7.42 9.54 12.96
CA GLY A 240 7.45 10.95 13.31
C GLY A 240 6.15 11.43 13.96
N PHE A 241 5.01 11.00 13.43
CA PHE A 241 3.70 11.30 13.99
C PHE A 241 3.53 10.72 15.41
N LEU A 242 3.87 9.46 15.62
CA LEU A 242 3.76 8.81 16.93
C LEU A 242 4.72 9.43 17.97
N ALA A 243 5.92 9.80 17.58
CA ALA A 243 6.92 10.40 18.43
C ALA A 243 6.66 11.90 18.74
N SER A 244 5.89 12.60 17.88
CA SER A 244 5.66 14.04 18.03
C SER A 244 4.82 14.36 19.27
N LYS A 245 5.04 15.54 19.83
CA LYS A 245 4.22 16.08 20.91
C LYS A 245 3.33 17.20 20.35
N PRO A 246 2.00 17.08 20.44
CA PRO A 246 1.12 18.17 20.01
C PRO A 246 1.39 19.41 20.88
N ALA A 247 1.47 20.57 20.23
CA ALA A 247 1.63 21.84 20.91
C ALA A 247 0.45 22.76 20.56
N SER A 248 0.62 23.65 19.58
CA SER A 248 -0.39 24.64 19.17
C SER A 248 -1.17 24.25 17.90
N CYS A 249 -0.90 23.07 17.33
CA CYS A 249 -1.55 22.59 16.13
C CYS A 249 -2.03 21.14 16.32
N VAL A 250 -3.04 20.73 15.56
CA VAL A 250 -3.49 19.35 15.46
C VAL A 250 -2.53 18.58 14.55
N PRO A 251 -1.74 17.62 15.05
CA PRO A 251 -0.96 16.74 14.17
C PRO A 251 -1.90 15.78 13.47
N VAL A 252 -1.70 15.64 12.15
CA VAL A 252 -2.48 14.77 11.28
C VAL A 252 -1.53 13.93 10.43
N PHE A 253 -1.74 12.62 10.44
CA PHE A 253 -1.05 11.66 9.59
C PHE A 253 -2.03 11.13 8.55
N CYS A 254 -1.66 11.23 7.27
CA CYS A 254 -2.47 10.76 6.15
C CYS A 254 -1.72 9.74 5.34
N VAL A 255 -2.39 8.66 4.97
CA VAL A 255 -1.96 7.70 3.96
C VAL A 255 -3.10 7.52 2.96
N PHE A 256 -2.85 7.82 1.70
CA PHE A 256 -3.84 7.68 0.63
C PHE A 256 -3.53 6.45 -0.23
N ASP A 257 -4.49 6.05 -1.04
CA ASP A 257 -4.35 4.97 -2.01
C ASP A 257 -4.45 5.53 -3.43
N ASN A 258 -4.03 4.72 -4.40
CA ASN A 258 -4.16 4.99 -5.83
C ASN A 258 -3.37 6.22 -6.33
N GLU A 259 -2.28 6.58 -5.65
CA GLU A 259 -1.36 7.60 -6.15
C GLU A 259 -0.82 7.20 -7.53
N GLU A 260 -0.40 5.96 -7.68
CA GLU A 260 0.21 5.35 -8.87
C GLU A 260 -0.70 5.36 -10.13
N VAL A 261 -1.96 5.70 -9.95
CA VAL A 261 -2.97 5.82 -11.02
C VAL A 261 -3.72 7.16 -11.00
N GLY A 262 -3.17 8.17 -10.32
CA GLY A 262 -3.60 9.57 -10.37
C GLY A 262 -4.54 10.03 -9.26
N SER A 263 -4.64 9.32 -8.13
CA SER A 263 -5.31 9.76 -6.88
C SER A 263 -6.81 10.10 -6.97
N ALA A 264 -7.46 9.91 -8.12
CA ALA A 264 -8.83 10.35 -8.37
C ALA A 264 -9.91 9.32 -7.96
N THR A 265 -9.62 8.47 -6.99
CA THR A 265 -10.56 7.47 -6.44
C THR A 265 -11.15 7.94 -5.12
N ARG A 266 -12.11 7.18 -4.59
CA ARG A 266 -12.70 7.44 -3.27
C ARG A 266 -11.66 7.41 -2.14
N GLN A 267 -10.59 6.63 -2.28
CA GLN A 267 -9.50 6.45 -1.32
C GLN A 267 -8.28 7.33 -1.60
N GLY A 268 -8.24 7.96 -2.77
CA GLY A 268 -7.11 8.78 -3.22
C GLY A 268 -7.05 10.16 -2.57
N ALA A 269 -5.91 10.81 -2.72
CA ALA A 269 -5.68 12.16 -2.17
C ALA A 269 -6.63 13.23 -2.75
N ALA A 270 -7.09 13.07 -4.00
CA ALA A 270 -8.06 13.96 -4.64
C ALA A 270 -9.52 13.74 -4.15
N SER A 271 -9.75 12.76 -3.27
CA SER A 271 -11.08 12.50 -2.70
C SER A 271 -11.48 13.55 -1.66
N THR A 272 -12.68 13.38 -1.12
CA THR A 272 -13.17 14.22 -0.02
C THR A 272 -12.66 13.76 1.35
N LEU A 273 -11.88 12.69 1.45
CA LEU A 273 -11.51 12.03 2.70
C LEU A 273 -10.88 13.01 3.71
N LEU A 274 -9.83 13.72 3.32
CA LEU A 274 -9.16 14.66 4.21
C LEU A 274 -10.07 15.83 4.58
N ARG A 275 -10.69 16.47 3.59
CA ARG A 275 -11.59 17.61 3.80
C ARG A 275 -12.74 17.25 4.75
N ASP A 276 -13.38 16.11 4.53
CA ASP A 276 -14.53 15.70 5.33
C ASP A 276 -14.10 15.32 6.75
N THR A 277 -12.91 14.72 6.90
CA THR A 277 -12.32 14.42 8.21
C THR A 277 -12.09 15.69 9.02
N LEU A 278 -11.44 16.71 8.44
CA LEU A 278 -11.17 17.98 9.11
C LEU A 278 -12.47 18.72 9.47
N ARG A 279 -13.47 18.72 8.58
CA ARG A 279 -14.79 19.31 8.84
C ARG A 279 -15.53 18.61 9.98
N ARG A 280 -15.52 17.28 10.00
CA ARG A 280 -16.17 16.49 11.05
C ARG A 280 -15.47 16.65 12.39
N MET A 281 -14.14 16.74 12.38
CA MET A 281 -13.35 17.07 13.57
C MET A 281 -13.77 18.43 14.12
N ALA A 282 -13.78 19.47 13.29
CA ALA A 282 -14.19 20.81 13.69
C ALA A 282 -15.63 20.83 14.25
N ALA A 283 -16.56 20.18 13.57
CA ALA A 283 -17.96 20.10 14.02
C ALA A 283 -18.09 19.40 15.38
N SER A 284 -17.35 18.31 15.61
CA SER A 284 -17.37 17.57 16.88
C SER A 284 -16.81 18.39 18.04
N LEU A 285 -15.86 19.30 17.77
CA LEU A 285 -15.25 20.18 18.77
C LEU A 285 -15.94 21.55 18.88
N GLY A 286 -17.08 21.75 18.20
CA GLY A 286 -17.79 23.04 18.22
C GLY A 286 -17.09 24.18 17.48
N ILE A 287 -16.11 23.86 16.61
CA ILE A 287 -15.37 24.84 15.80
C ILE A 287 -16.23 25.27 14.61
N THR A 288 -16.48 26.58 14.48
CA THR A 288 -17.27 27.12 13.36
C THR A 288 -16.52 27.03 12.02
N ASN A 289 -17.27 27.03 10.91
CA ASN A 289 -16.66 27.01 9.57
C ASN A 289 -15.69 28.17 9.32
N GLY A 290 -16.01 29.38 9.82
CA GLY A 290 -15.13 30.53 9.71
C GLY A 290 -13.84 30.39 10.54
N HIS A 291 -13.89 29.71 11.67
CA HIS A 291 -12.70 29.38 12.46
C HIS A 291 -11.88 28.28 11.77
N LEU A 292 -12.54 27.24 11.28
CA LEU A 292 -11.87 26.18 10.51
C LEU A 292 -11.12 26.74 9.29
N ALA A 293 -11.71 27.69 8.56
CA ALA A 293 -11.03 28.36 7.44
C ALA A 293 -9.73 29.04 7.88
N ARG A 294 -9.75 29.81 8.99
CA ARG A 294 -8.52 30.37 9.54
C ARG A 294 -7.49 29.34 9.99
N MET A 295 -7.94 28.25 10.62
CA MET A 295 -7.05 27.14 10.99
C MET A 295 -6.38 26.51 9.76
N LEU A 296 -7.09 26.38 8.64
CA LEU A 296 -6.52 25.87 7.39
C LEU A 296 -5.46 26.83 6.83
N ASP A 297 -5.68 28.12 6.88
CA ASP A 297 -4.70 29.14 6.44
C ASP A 297 -3.41 29.12 7.30
N GLU A 298 -3.51 28.75 8.58
CA GLU A 298 -2.37 28.59 9.49
C GLU A 298 -1.77 27.18 9.48
N SER A 299 -2.19 26.31 8.57
CA SER A 299 -1.77 24.91 8.50
C SER A 299 -0.58 24.72 7.59
N PHE A 300 0.15 23.63 7.83
CA PHE A 300 1.23 23.17 6.96
C PHE A 300 1.03 21.69 6.62
N LEU A 301 1.20 21.33 5.35
CA LEU A 301 1.18 19.96 4.87
C LEU A 301 2.52 19.62 4.24
N LEU A 302 3.14 18.56 4.73
CA LEU A 302 4.29 17.92 4.12
C LEU A 302 3.80 16.73 3.29
N SER A 303 3.86 16.85 1.97
CA SER A 303 3.66 15.74 1.05
C SER A 303 4.96 14.94 0.98
N CYS A 304 4.88 13.68 1.38
CA CYS A 304 6.02 12.77 1.45
C CYS A 304 5.87 11.76 0.31
N ASP A 305 6.88 11.74 -0.56
CA ASP A 305 6.98 10.82 -1.67
C ASP A 305 8.48 10.61 -1.98
N ASN A 306 8.87 9.43 -2.45
CA ASN A 306 10.28 9.12 -2.69
C ASN A 306 10.77 9.79 -3.98
N ALA A 307 11.70 10.74 -3.84
CA ALA A 307 12.33 11.40 -4.97
C ALA A 307 13.45 10.55 -5.58
N HIS A 308 13.71 10.78 -6.86
CA HIS A 308 14.84 10.15 -7.56
C HIS A 308 16.18 10.68 -7.05
N ALA A 309 17.08 9.76 -6.71
CA ALA A 309 18.47 10.11 -6.39
C ALA A 309 19.29 10.26 -7.68
N ARG A 310 20.46 10.86 -7.55
CA ARG A 310 21.44 10.93 -8.66
C ARG A 310 21.91 9.51 -9.01
N HIS A 311 21.64 9.08 -10.24
CA HIS A 311 22.01 7.73 -10.68
C HIS A 311 23.53 7.60 -10.91
N PRO A 312 24.19 6.59 -10.36
CA PRO A 312 25.66 6.50 -10.44
C PRO A 312 26.20 6.35 -11.87
N ASN A 313 25.46 5.68 -12.76
CA ASN A 313 25.85 5.48 -14.16
C ASN A 313 25.24 6.52 -15.12
N HIS A 314 24.28 7.31 -14.65
CA HIS A 314 23.53 8.29 -15.44
C HIS A 314 23.32 9.59 -14.65
N PRO A 315 24.39 10.26 -14.22
CA PRO A 315 24.29 11.46 -13.41
C PRO A 315 23.66 12.65 -14.15
N GLU A 316 23.60 12.58 -15.48
CA GLU A 316 23.02 13.61 -16.37
C GLU A 316 21.50 13.72 -16.29
N PHE A 317 20.80 12.74 -15.71
CA PHE A 317 19.34 12.76 -15.55
C PHE A 317 18.86 13.35 -14.21
N ALA A 318 19.79 13.72 -13.32
CA ALA A 318 19.44 14.39 -12.06
C ALA A 318 19.71 15.88 -12.17
N ASP A 319 19.02 16.66 -11.35
CA ASP A 319 19.32 18.06 -11.14
C ASP A 319 20.78 18.23 -10.65
N PRO A 320 21.46 19.33 -11.06
CA PRO A 320 22.87 19.56 -10.75
C PRO A 320 23.19 19.58 -9.25
#